data_fd451a174acaaa9c5bedebab49927690
#
_entry.id   fd451a174acaaa9c5bedebab49927690
#
_cell.length_a   1.000
_cell.length_b   1.000
_cell.length_c   1.000
_cell.angle_alpha   90.00
_cell.angle_beta   90.00
_cell.angle_gamma   90.00
#
_symmetry.space_group_name_H-M   'P 1'
#
loop_
_entity.id
_entity.type
_entity.pdbx_description
1 polymer ?
#
loop_
_entity_poly.entity_id
_entity_poly.type
_entity_poly.pdbx_seq_one_letter_code
_entity_poly.pdbx_strand_id
1 'polypeptide(L)'
;MVGDRWTVLVLRELFAENHRFEEIQAQTGATPQMVAARLKTLEAEGMIERRIYHERPLRHDYHLTKKGEAFYPVILALRAWGETWLKTPKEGRTVDFIHRTCGKPAGLGTVCESCGKPLKRTDLIGTFNPTYQAERDNRWEEFKASR
;
A
#
# COMPACT_ATOMS: atom_id res chain seq x y z
N MET A 1 -8.78 -14.49 -6.33
CA MET A 1 -8.84 -13.02 -6.17
C MET A 1 -7.52 -12.42 -5.73
N VAL A 2 -7.02 -12.66 -4.53
CA VAL A 2 -5.79 -12.00 -4.01
C VAL A 2 -4.46 -12.68 -4.37
N GLY A 3 -4.45 -13.84 -5.00
CA GLY A 3 -3.22 -14.56 -5.40
C GLY A 3 -2.52 -13.99 -6.64
N ASP A 4 -3.10 -13.00 -7.29
CA ASP A 4 -2.51 -12.31 -8.44
C ASP A 4 -1.63 -11.14 -7.96
N ARG A 5 -0.42 -11.04 -8.51
CA ARG A 5 0.56 -10.03 -8.09
C ARG A 5 0.05 -8.59 -8.23
N TRP A 6 -0.75 -8.31 -9.27
CA TRP A 6 -1.26 -6.96 -9.49
C TRP A 6 -2.29 -6.55 -8.45
N THR A 7 -3.12 -7.49 -8.00
CA THR A 7 -4.05 -7.27 -6.89
C THR A 7 -3.31 -6.92 -5.59
N VAL A 8 -2.25 -7.66 -5.28
CA VAL A 8 -1.41 -7.39 -4.09
C VAL A 8 -0.74 -6.01 -4.19
N LEU A 9 -0.22 -5.65 -5.38
CA LEU A 9 0.40 -4.34 -5.60
C LEU A 9 -0.61 -3.19 -5.47
N VAL A 10 -1.83 -3.34 -5.99
CA VAL A 10 -2.91 -2.34 -5.83
C VAL A 10 -3.28 -2.19 -4.35
N LEU A 11 -3.45 -3.30 -3.62
CA LEU A 11 -3.73 -3.25 -2.19
C LEU A 11 -2.58 -2.60 -1.40
N ARG A 12 -1.33 -2.89 -1.74
CA ARG A 12 -0.16 -2.23 -1.14
C ARG A 12 -0.25 -0.70 -1.27
N GLU A 13 -0.61 -0.20 -2.45
CA GLU A 13 -0.73 1.24 -2.68
C GLU A 13 -1.90 1.85 -1.88
N LEU A 14 -3.03 1.18 -1.80
CA LEU A 14 -4.15 1.62 -0.97
C LEU A 14 -3.78 1.66 0.54
N PHE A 15 -3.00 0.71 1.02
CA PHE A 15 -2.45 0.74 2.38
C PHE A 15 -1.38 1.83 2.57
N ALA A 16 -0.72 2.27 1.49
CA ALA A 16 0.20 3.41 1.49
C ALA A 16 -0.49 4.77 1.27
N GLU A 17 -1.82 4.84 1.42
CA GLU A 17 -2.64 6.05 1.27
C GLU A 17 -2.72 6.62 -0.14
N ASN A 18 -2.36 5.84 -1.16
CA ASN A 18 -2.60 6.21 -2.55
C ASN A 18 -4.02 5.81 -2.95
N HIS A 19 -4.90 6.78 -3.06
CA HIS A 19 -6.33 6.55 -3.30
C HIS A 19 -6.76 6.83 -4.74
N ARG A 20 -5.92 7.49 -5.54
CA ARG A 20 -6.26 7.88 -6.91
C ARG A 20 -5.75 6.86 -7.93
N PHE A 21 -6.52 6.69 -9.00
CA PHE A 21 -6.19 5.74 -10.07
C PHE A 21 -4.78 5.96 -10.63
N GLU A 22 -4.44 7.21 -10.93
CA GLU A 22 -3.13 7.57 -11.49
C GLU A 22 -1.97 7.29 -10.53
N GLU A 23 -2.15 7.54 -9.23
CA GLU A 23 -1.15 7.25 -8.20
C GLU A 23 -0.88 5.75 -8.10
N ILE A 24 -1.96 4.96 -8.07
CA ILE A 24 -1.88 3.48 -8.03
C ILE A 24 -1.18 2.97 -9.31
N GLN A 25 -1.57 3.51 -10.48
CA GLN A 25 -0.96 3.13 -11.75
C GLN A 25 0.53 3.44 -11.79
N ALA A 26 0.92 4.66 -11.44
CA ALA A 26 2.32 5.09 -11.44
C ALA A 26 3.19 4.21 -10.54
N GLN A 27 2.71 3.91 -9.34
CA GLN A 27 3.49 3.15 -8.35
C GLN A 27 3.53 1.64 -8.60
N THR A 28 2.52 1.09 -9.25
CA THR A 28 2.50 -0.34 -9.60
C THR A 28 3.22 -0.66 -10.90
N GLY A 29 3.33 0.30 -11.82
CA GLY A 29 3.79 0.08 -13.19
C GLY A 29 2.85 -0.77 -14.03
N ALA A 30 1.61 -0.98 -13.58
CA ALA A 30 0.59 -1.73 -14.30
C ALA A 30 -0.03 -0.89 -15.43
N THR A 31 -0.53 -1.54 -16.47
CA THR A 31 -1.30 -0.85 -17.50
C THR A 31 -2.62 -0.31 -16.93
N PRO A 32 -3.22 0.74 -17.53
CA PRO A 32 -4.51 1.27 -17.09
C PRO A 32 -5.59 0.18 -17.02
N GLN A 33 -5.62 -0.71 -18.01
CA GLN A 33 -6.58 -1.82 -18.08
C GLN A 33 -6.39 -2.81 -16.92
N MET A 34 -5.16 -3.10 -16.54
CA MET A 34 -4.86 -4.00 -15.41
C MET A 34 -5.28 -3.36 -14.09
N VAL A 35 -4.97 -2.08 -13.86
CA VAL A 35 -5.41 -1.36 -12.64
C VAL A 35 -6.92 -1.32 -12.57
N ALA A 36 -7.61 -0.91 -13.66
CA ALA A 36 -9.06 -0.86 -13.72
C ALA A 36 -9.72 -2.22 -13.42
N ALA A 37 -9.20 -3.29 -14.02
CA ALA A 37 -9.72 -4.65 -13.80
C ALA A 37 -9.55 -5.08 -12.34
N ARG A 38 -8.42 -4.78 -11.71
CA ARG A 38 -8.17 -5.15 -10.30
C ARG A 38 -9.02 -4.33 -9.32
N LEU A 39 -9.13 -3.03 -9.55
CA LEU A 39 -10.02 -2.17 -8.75
C LEU A 39 -11.49 -2.62 -8.85
N LYS A 40 -11.95 -2.93 -10.06
CA LYS A 40 -13.31 -3.47 -10.27
C LYS A 40 -13.54 -4.78 -9.52
N THR A 41 -12.58 -5.71 -9.57
CA THR A 41 -12.67 -6.98 -8.83
C THR A 41 -12.69 -6.74 -7.32
N LEU A 42 -11.78 -5.90 -6.80
CA LEU A 42 -11.72 -5.58 -5.37
C LEU A 42 -12.99 -4.90 -4.87
N GLU A 43 -13.60 -4.03 -5.69
CA GLU A 43 -14.89 -3.39 -5.37
C GLU A 43 -16.04 -4.41 -5.37
N ALA A 44 -16.13 -5.28 -6.38
CA ALA A 44 -17.14 -6.33 -6.45
C ALA A 44 -17.05 -7.32 -5.28
N GLU A 45 -15.84 -7.58 -4.78
CA GLU A 45 -15.58 -8.41 -3.60
C GLU A 45 -15.79 -7.66 -2.27
N GLY A 46 -16.14 -6.38 -2.31
CA GLY A 46 -16.36 -5.56 -1.13
C GLY A 46 -15.10 -5.27 -0.30
N MET A 47 -13.92 -5.35 -0.90
CA MET A 47 -12.66 -5.00 -0.24
C MET A 47 -12.34 -3.50 -0.31
N ILE A 48 -12.86 -2.83 -1.33
CA ILE A 48 -12.75 -1.39 -1.52
C ILE A 48 -14.10 -0.79 -1.89
N GLU A 49 -14.20 0.52 -1.73
CA GLU A 49 -15.31 1.33 -2.19
C GLU A 49 -14.80 2.56 -2.93
N ARG A 50 -15.56 3.03 -3.91
CA ARG A 50 -15.30 4.31 -4.58
C ARG A 50 -15.99 5.44 -3.85
N ARG A 51 -15.28 6.56 -3.73
CA ARG A 51 -15.83 7.81 -3.21
C ARG A 51 -15.64 8.93 -4.22
N ILE A 52 -16.68 9.74 -4.44
CA ILE A 52 -16.58 10.92 -5.31
C ILE A 52 -15.78 11.99 -4.55
N TYR A 53 -14.69 12.48 -5.15
CA TYR A 53 -13.95 13.62 -4.61
C TYR A 53 -14.06 14.88 -5.48
N HIS A 54 -14.58 14.74 -6.71
CA HIS A 54 -14.84 15.86 -7.61
C HIS A 54 -16.04 15.54 -8.50
N GLU A 55 -17.00 16.49 -8.61
CA GLU A 55 -18.27 16.23 -9.31
C GLU A 55 -18.24 16.60 -10.80
N ARG A 56 -17.43 17.61 -11.17
CA ARG A 56 -17.37 18.09 -12.56
C ARG A 56 -15.94 18.45 -12.96
N PRO A 57 -15.23 17.58 -13.73
CA PRO A 57 -15.64 16.25 -14.17
C PRO A 57 -15.72 15.27 -13.01
N LEU A 58 -16.58 14.25 -13.14
CA LEU A 58 -16.75 13.23 -12.11
C LEU A 58 -15.45 12.45 -11.90
N ARG A 59 -14.92 12.50 -10.67
CA ARG A 59 -13.70 11.80 -10.29
C ARG A 59 -13.91 11.06 -8.98
N HIS A 60 -13.35 9.83 -8.93
CA HIS A 60 -13.43 8.96 -7.76
C HIS A 60 -12.03 8.69 -7.20
N ASP A 61 -11.96 8.48 -5.92
CA ASP A 61 -10.86 7.81 -5.25
C ASP A 61 -11.35 6.47 -4.65
N TYR A 62 -10.41 5.64 -4.24
CA TYR A 62 -10.64 4.26 -3.81
C TYR A 62 -10.19 4.10 -2.36
N HIS A 63 -11.06 3.57 -1.52
CA HIS A 63 -10.81 3.37 -0.10
C HIS A 63 -11.03 1.93 0.31
N LEU A 64 -10.21 1.46 1.25
CA LEU A 64 -10.39 0.15 1.85
C LEU A 64 -11.66 0.14 2.70
N THR A 65 -12.46 -0.92 2.58
CA THR A 65 -13.55 -1.22 3.51
C THR A 65 -12.99 -1.92 4.76
N LYS A 66 -13.83 -2.20 5.75
CA LYS A 66 -13.44 -3.04 6.90
C LYS A 66 -12.88 -4.40 6.47
N LYS A 67 -13.48 -5.00 5.43
CA LYS A 67 -12.99 -6.27 4.85
C LYS A 67 -11.62 -6.09 4.20
N GLY A 68 -11.42 -4.99 3.47
CA GLY A 68 -10.13 -4.67 2.88
C GLY A 68 -9.05 -4.41 3.94
N GLU A 69 -9.35 -3.64 4.98
CA GLU A 69 -8.42 -3.37 6.08
C GLU A 69 -8.03 -4.64 6.85
N ALA A 70 -8.94 -5.62 6.98
CA ALA A 70 -8.64 -6.91 7.59
C ALA A 70 -7.58 -7.73 6.84
N PHE A 71 -7.27 -7.37 5.59
CA PHE A 71 -6.19 -7.98 4.81
C PHE A 71 -4.78 -7.46 5.18
N TYR A 72 -4.69 -6.41 5.97
CA TYR A 72 -3.41 -5.78 6.32
C TYR A 72 -2.35 -6.72 6.90
N PRO A 73 -2.70 -7.69 7.80
CA PRO A 73 -1.72 -8.67 8.28
C PRO A 73 -1.04 -9.47 7.17
N VAL A 74 -1.74 -9.75 6.06
CA VAL A 74 -1.14 -10.44 4.90
C VAL A 74 -0.11 -9.55 4.22
N ILE A 75 -0.41 -8.27 4.04
CA ILE A 75 0.54 -7.29 3.50
C ILE A 75 1.78 -7.17 4.40
N LEU A 76 1.59 -7.10 5.71
CA LEU A 76 2.71 -7.06 6.68
C LEU A 76 3.55 -8.33 6.64
N ALA A 77 2.93 -9.51 6.51
CA ALA A 77 3.65 -10.78 6.39
C ALA A 77 4.48 -10.86 5.10
N LEU A 78 3.91 -10.45 3.96
CA LEU A 78 4.64 -10.35 2.68
C LEU A 78 5.81 -9.37 2.78
N ARG A 79 5.60 -8.22 3.41
CA ARG A 79 6.67 -7.25 3.69
C ARG A 79 7.76 -7.88 4.54
N ALA A 80 7.42 -8.51 5.64
CA ALA A 80 8.39 -9.13 6.55
C ALA A 80 9.25 -10.18 5.83
N TRP A 81 8.62 -11.01 5.01
CA TRP A 81 9.33 -12.00 4.21
C TRP A 81 10.27 -11.35 3.20
N GLY A 82 9.80 -10.35 2.45
CA GLY A 82 10.60 -9.64 1.45
C GLY A 82 11.78 -8.89 2.07
N GLU A 83 11.57 -8.18 3.17
CA GLU A 83 12.65 -7.45 3.88
C GLU A 83 13.70 -8.41 4.46
N THR A 84 13.29 -9.61 4.86
CA THR A 84 14.20 -10.61 5.46
C THR A 84 15.02 -11.35 4.42
N TRP A 85 14.41 -11.73 3.30
CA TRP A 85 15.00 -12.69 2.38
C TRP A 85 15.42 -12.11 1.03
N LEU A 86 14.86 -10.99 0.60
CA LEU A 86 15.12 -10.40 -0.71
C LEU A 86 16.03 -9.17 -0.66
N LYS A 87 16.31 -8.64 0.52
CA LYS A 87 17.18 -7.47 0.71
C LYS A 87 18.49 -7.83 1.39
N THR A 88 19.51 -7.07 1.05
CA THR A 88 20.79 -7.10 1.76
C THR A 88 20.72 -6.18 3.00
N PRO A 89 21.54 -6.44 4.05
CA PRO A 89 21.61 -5.57 5.24
C PRO A 89 21.94 -4.10 4.93
N LYS A 90 22.63 -3.84 3.80
CA LYS A 90 23.03 -2.49 3.38
C LYS A 90 21.87 -1.65 2.83
N GLU A 91 20.83 -2.28 2.28
CA GLU A 91 19.70 -1.58 1.67
C GLU A 91 18.75 -0.97 2.70
N GLY A 92 18.78 -1.45 3.94
CA GLY A 92 17.86 -1.05 4.98
C GLY A 92 16.40 -1.45 4.71
N ARG A 93 15.52 -1.16 5.63
CA ARG A 93 14.08 -1.42 5.46
C ARG A 93 13.47 -0.39 4.51
N THR A 94 12.53 -0.84 3.68
CA THR A 94 11.79 0.03 2.75
C THR A 94 10.93 1.05 3.50
N VAL A 95 10.28 0.60 4.57
CA VAL A 95 9.46 1.44 5.44
C VAL A 95 9.67 1.03 6.89
N ASP A 96 9.84 2.02 7.76
CA ASP A 96 9.84 1.85 9.20
C ASP A 96 8.51 2.31 9.77
N PHE A 97 7.97 1.55 10.73
CA PHE A 97 6.72 1.84 11.40
C PHE A 97 6.92 2.15 12.88
N ILE A 98 6.29 3.23 13.33
CA ILE A 98 6.08 3.52 14.75
C ILE A 98 4.65 3.12 15.10
N HIS A 99 4.50 2.33 16.17
CA HIS A 99 3.19 1.92 16.68
C HIS A 99 2.63 3.02 17.59
N ARG A 100 1.53 3.65 17.17
CA ARG A 100 0.94 4.80 17.88
C ARG A 100 0.61 4.49 19.34
N THR A 101 0.13 3.27 19.63
CA THR A 101 -0.30 2.86 20.96
C THR A 101 0.83 2.85 21.98
N CYS A 102 2.05 2.42 21.61
CA CYS A 102 3.20 2.37 22.51
C CYS A 102 4.28 3.40 22.20
N GLY A 103 4.19 4.12 21.09
CA GLY A 103 5.15 5.14 20.65
C GLY A 103 6.52 4.59 20.23
N LYS A 104 6.65 3.28 20.05
CA LYS A 104 7.92 2.60 19.76
C LYS A 104 7.92 1.95 18.38
N PRO A 105 9.11 1.59 17.83
CA PRO A 105 9.21 0.84 16.60
C PRO A 105 8.36 -0.44 16.64
N ALA A 106 7.55 -0.63 15.61
CA ALA A 106 6.63 -1.77 15.52
C ALA A 106 7.31 -3.08 15.10
N GLY A 107 8.47 -2.99 14.44
CA GLY A 107 9.17 -4.14 13.89
C GLY A 107 8.65 -4.58 12.52
N LEU A 108 8.88 -5.83 12.14
CA LEU A 108 8.58 -6.35 10.81
C LEU A 108 7.27 -7.13 10.72
N GLY A 109 6.86 -7.78 11.78
CA GLY A 109 5.77 -8.76 11.76
C GLY A 109 4.37 -8.14 11.76
N THR A 110 3.40 -8.98 12.07
CA THR A 110 1.98 -8.61 12.21
C THR A 110 1.61 -8.17 13.63
N VAL A 111 2.55 -8.33 14.55
CA VAL A 111 2.45 -7.99 15.97
C VAL A 111 3.56 -7.02 16.31
N CYS A 112 3.27 -6.01 17.11
CA CYS A 112 4.28 -5.05 17.56
C CYS A 112 5.35 -5.74 18.40
N GLU A 113 6.60 -5.66 17.97
CA GLU A 113 7.73 -6.25 18.70
C GLU A 113 7.97 -5.58 20.06
N SER A 114 7.53 -4.31 20.22
CA SER A 114 7.72 -3.54 21.45
C SER A 114 6.64 -3.78 22.51
N CYS A 115 5.37 -4.00 22.12
CA CYS A 115 4.27 -4.10 23.09
C CYS A 115 3.39 -5.37 22.93
N GLY A 116 3.65 -6.23 21.92
CA GLY A 116 2.96 -7.49 21.69
C GLY A 116 1.55 -7.38 21.11
N LYS A 117 1.03 -6.20 20.84
CA LYS A 117 -0.32 -6.03 20.26
C LYS A 117 -0.34 -6.27 18.76
N PRO A 118 -1.42 -6.86 18.21
CA PRO A 118 -1.62 -6.95 16.77
C PRO A 118 -1.60 -5.56 16.12
N LEU A 119 -0.98 -5.46 14.96
CA LEU A 119 -0.85 -4.21 14.22
C LEU A 119 -2.01 -4.00 13.26
N LYS A 120 -2.65 -2.83 13.37
CA LYS A 120 -3.64 -2.34 12.41
C LYS A 120 -3.03 -1.18 11.63
N ARG A 121 -3.48 -0.97 10.40
CA ARG A 121 -2.96 0.13 9.57
C ARG A 121 -3.10 1.50 10.27
N THR A 122 -4.26 1.74 10.87
CA THR A 122 -4.56 2.99 11.59
C THR A 122 -3.68 3.25 12.80
N ASP A 123 -3.05 2.21 13.34
CA ASP A 123 -2.19 2.29 14.52
C ASP A 123 -0.70 2.52 14.16
N LEU A 124 -0.38 2.66 12.87
CA LEU A 124 0.99 2.77 12.39
C LEU A 124 1.26 4.13 11.75
N ILE A 125 2.42 4.69 12.07
CA ILE A 125 3.02 5.80 11.34
C ILE A 125 4.19 5.23 10.55
N GLY A 126 4.07 5.24 9.21
CA GLY A 126 5.09 4.75 8.31
C GLY A 126 6.00 5.87 7.81
N THR A 127 7.30 5.57 7.72
CA THR A 127 8.28 6.43 7.08
C THR A 127 9.06 5.61 6.06
N PHE A 128 8.98 5.98 4.79
CA PHE A 128 9.80 5.35 3.75
C PHE A 128 11.27 5.76 3.93
N ASN A 129 12.17 4.81 3.65
CA ASN A 129 13.58 5.18 3.58
C ASN A 129 13.82 6.13 2.39
N PRO A 130 14.86 6.99 2.44
CA PRO A 130 15.12 8.00 1.41
C PRO A 130 15.26 7.42 -0.01
N THR A 131 15.90 6.27 -0.15
CA THR A 131 16.09 5.62 -1.45
C THR A 131 14.76 5.19 -2.05
N TYR A 132 13.91 4.53 -1.26
CA TYR A 132 12.61 4.08 -1.73
C TYR A 132 11.65 5.26 -1.99
N GLN A 133 11.74 6.32 -1.17
CA GLN A 133 10.98 7.55 -1.44
C GLN A 133 11.39 8.16 -2.78
N ALA A 134 12.69 8.28 -3.05
CA ALA A 134 13.19 8.78 -4.33
C ALA A 134 12.74 7.93 -5.52
N GLU A 135 12.73 6.59 -5.37
CA GLU A 135 12.20 5.70 -6.42
C GLU A 135 10.70 5.94 -6.69
N ARG A 136 9.91 6.20 -5.64
CA ARG A 136 8.48 6.50 -5.78
C ARG A 136 8.27 7.84 -6.48
N ASP A 137 9.05 8.85 -6.11
CA ASP A 137 8.99 10.18 -6.73
C ASP A 137 9.37 10.11 -8.21
N ASN A 138 10.42 9.37 -8.55
CA ASN A 138 10.84 9.16 -9.94
C ASN A 138 9.75 8.46 -10.77
N ARG A 139 9.14 7.38 -10.25
CA ARG A 139 8.01 6.72 -10.95
C ARG A 139 6.85 7.68 -11.23
N TRP A 140 6.58 8.57 -10.30
CA TRP A 140 5.53 9.57 -10.46
C TRP A 140 5.89 10.60 -11.54
N GLU A 141 7.12 11.11 -11.56
CA GLU A 141 7.59 12.05 -12.58
C GLU A 141 7.62 11.41 -13.97
N GLU A 142 8.13 10.19 -14.10
CA GLU A 142 8.13 9.42 -15.35
C GLU A 142 6.70 9.19 -15.86
N PHE A 143 5.78 8.84 -14.97
CA PHE A 143 4.37 8.67 -15.30
C PHE A 143 3.75 9.95 -15.82
N LYS A 144 4.00 11.10 -15.21
CA LYS A 144 3.52 12.40 -15.70
C LYS A 144 4.12 12.76 -17.05
N ALA A 145 5.41 12.50 -17.26
CA ALA A 145 6.10 12.80 -18.52
C ALA A 145 5.63 11.94 -19.70
N SER A 146 5.06 10.75 -19.43
CA SER A 146 4.56 9.82 -20.45
C SER A 146 3.14 10.13 -20.94
N ARG A 147 2.49 11.14 -20.41
CA ARG A 147 1.11 11.57 -20.73
C ARG A 147 1.09 12.86 -21.52
#